data_ada7c0438e1cf082d735d643253867c6
#
_entry.id   ada7c0438e1cf082d735d643253867c6
#
_cell.length_a   1.000
_cell.length_b   1.000
_cell.length_c   1.000
_cell.angle_alpha   90.00
_cell.angle_beta   90.00
_cell.angle_gamma   90.00
#
_symmetry.space_group_name_H-M   'P 1'
#
loop_
_entity.id
_entity.type
_entity.pdbx_description
1 polymer ?
#
loop_
_entity_poly.entity_id
_entity_poly.type
_entity_poly.pdbx_seq_one_letter_code
_entity_poly.pdbx_strand_id
1 'polypeptide(L)'
;MSQYKVKTVHHPLNCTVEVPGSKSITNRALLMAALSDGECTLHSVLFSDDSRHFLTSLIALGYVIEVNEVDKYVLIHGKGRQIPKKEAAIDVGSAGTAARFLTAMLALSDGAY
;
A
#
# COMPACT_ATOMS: atom_id res chain seq x y z
N MET A 1 8.02 -30.60 -13.43
CA MET A 1 7.04 -30.16 -12.42
C MET A 1 7.44 -30.74 -11.08
N SER A 2 7.64 -29.91 -10.07
CA SER A 2 7.94 -30.38 -8.72
C SER A 2 6.69 -30.94 -8.06
N GLN A 3 6.79 -32.11 -7.44
CA GLN A 3 5.71 -32.71 -6.67
C GLN A 3 5.96 -32.50 -5.18
N TYR A 4 4.95 -32.13 -4.42
CA TYR A 4 5.02 -32.04 -2.98
C TYR A 4 4.10 -33.09 -2.34
N LYS A 5 4.67 -33.96 -1.50
CA LYS A 5 3.90 -34.96 -0.76
C LYS A 5 3.35 -34.32 0.51
N VAL A 6 2.04 -34.11 0.55
CA VAL A 6 1.35 -33.60 1.74
C VAL A 6 1.37 -34.64 2.85
N LYS A 7 1.75 -34.23 4.06
CA LYS A 7 1.67 -35.07 5.25
C LYS A 7 0.25 -35.10 5.78
N THR A 8 -0.27 -36.30 6.06
CA THR A 8 -1.57 -36.44 6.68
C THR A 8 -1.47 -36.06 8.17
N VAL A 9 -2.43 -35.25 8.62
CA VAL A 9 -2.55 -34.85 10.02
C VAL A 9 -3.57 -35.77 10.69
N HIS A 10 -3.17 -36.44 11.74
CA HIS A 10 -4.01 -37.43 12.45
C HIS A 10 -4.57 -36.90 13.77
N HIS A 11 -4.20 -35.69 14.17
CA HIS A 11 -4.66 -35.09 15.42
C HIS A 11 -5.14 -33.63 15.15
N PRO A 12 -6.08 -33.13 15.97
CA PRO A 12 -6.45 -31.70 15.88
C PRO A 12 -5.22 -30.82 16.03
N LEU A 13 -5.10 -29.83 15.13
CA LEU A 13 -4.04 -28.83 15.24
C LEU A 13 -4.43 -27.83 16.32
N ASN A 14 -3.56 -27.66 17.31
CA ASN A 14 -3.69 -26.61 18.33
C ASN A 14 -2.46 -25.69 18.18
N CYS A 15 -2.53 -24.78 17.24
CA CYS A 15 -1.46 -23.83 16.96
C CYS A 15 -2.05 -22.49 16.52
N THR A 16 -1.28 -21.43 16.79
CA THR A 16 -1.56 -20.10 16.27
C THR A 16 -0.67 -19.87 15.05
N VAL A 17 -1.27 -19.44 13.95
CA VAL A 17 -0.53 -19.10 12.73
C VAL A 17 -0.67 -17.60 12.49
N GLU A 18 0.46 -16.90 12.46
CA GLU A 18 0.49 -15.51 12.06
C GLU A 18 0.52 -15.43 10.53
N VAL A 19 -0.45 -14.70 9.95
CA VAL A 19 -0.52 -14.49 8.51
C VAL A 19 0.00 -13.10 8.15
N PRO A 20 0.62 -12.95 6.96
CA PRO A 20 1.05 -11.64 6.50
C PRO A 20 -0.15 -10.71 6.25
N GLY A 21 0.10 -9.41 6.21
CA GLY A 21 -0.90 -8.42 5.83
C GLY A 21 -1.47 -8.67 4.42
N SER A 22 -2.68 -8.18 4.19
CA SER A 22 -3.32 -8.30 2.88
C SER A 22 -2.83 -7.22 1.90
N LYS A 23 -2.39 -7.62 0.70
CA LYS A 23 -2.02 -6.69 -0.37
C LYS A 23 -3.17 -5.74 -0.73
N SER A 24 -4.35 -6.29 -0.91
CA SER A 24 -5.52 -5.51 -1.31
C SER A 24 -5.98 -4.53 -0.24
N ILE A 25 -5.94 -4.91 1.03
CA ILE A 25 -6.28 -4.03 2.14
C ILE A 25 -5.22 -2.95 2.29
N THR A 26 -3.93 -3.31 2.21
CA THR A 26 -2.82 -2.35 2.28
C THR A 26 -2.96 -1.24 1.24
N ASN A 27 -3.16 -1.58 -0.04
CA ASN A 27 -3.30 -0.58 -1.09
C ASN A 27 -4.51 0.35 -0.89
N ARG A 28 -5.64 -0.19 -0.43
CA ARG A 28 -6.82 0.62 -0.11
C ARG A 28 -6.58 1.54 1.09
N ALA A 29 -5.95 1.03 2.13
CA ALA A 29 -5.62 1.80 3.32
C ALA A 29 -4.66 2.94 3.02
N LEU A 30 -3.64 2.72 2.17
CA LEU A 30 -2.72 3.76 1.70
C LEU A 30 -3.46 4.87 0.96
N LEU A 31 -4.38 4.52 0.06
CA LEU A 31 -5.21 5.49 -0.65
C LEU A 31 -6.07 6.31 0.32
N MET A 32 -6.75 5.64 1.23
CA MET A 32 -7.63 6.30 2.21
C MET A 32 -6.82 7.21 3.14
N ALA A 33 -5.65 6.77 3.60
CA ALA A 33 -4.77 7.58 4.43
C ALA A 33 -4.26 8.83 3.70
N ALA A 34 -3.89 8.72 2.43
CA ALA A 34 -3.47 9.87 1.63
C ALA A 34 -4.59 10.90 1.43
N LEU A 35 -5.84 10.43 1.27
CA LEU A 35 -7.02 11.27 1.08
C LEU A 35 -7.67 11.72 2.39
N SER A 36 -7.21 11.27 3.55
CA SER A 36 -7.68 11.73 4.86
C SER A 36 -7.15 13.12 5.19
N ASP A 37 -7.80 13.79 6.13
CA ASP A 37 -7.27 15.01 6.74
C ASP A 37 -6.48 14.63 7.99
N GLY A 38 -5.16 14.82 7.95
CA GLY A 38 -4.28 14.61 9.10
C GLY A 38 -3.42 13.34 9.01
N GLU A 39 -2.88 12.97 10.16
CA GLU A 39 -1.91 11.89 10.29
C GLU A 39 -2.62 10.54 10.47
N CYS A 40 -2.18 9.56 9.72
CA CYS A 40 -2.68 8.19 9.76
C CYS A 40 -1.52 7.21 9.89
N THR A 41 -1.57 6.31 10.88
CA THR A 41 -0.63 5.20 10.99
C THR A 41 -1.31 3.89 10.60
N LEU A 42 -0.73 3.21 9.62
CA LEU A 42 -1.16 1.89 9.18
C LEU A 42 -0.24 0.83 9.73
N HIS A 43 -0.77 -0.10 10.49
CA HIS A 43 -0.03 -1.24 11.05
C HIS A 43 -0.25 -2.52 10.25
N SER A 44 0.67 -3.48 10.38
CA SER A 44 0.62 -4.76 9.68
C SER A 44 0.57 -4.62 8.15
N VAL A 45 1.25 -3.63 7.63
CA VAL A 45 1.33 -3.35 6.19
C VAL A 45 2.05 -4.49 5.48
N LEU A 46 1.50 -4.94 4.36
CA LEU A 46 2.19 -5.87 3.47
C LEU A 46 3.06 -5.08 2.48
N PHE A 47 4.36 -5.22 2.60
CA PHE A 47 5.33 -4.64 1.66
C PHE A 47 5.54 -5.58 0.47
N SER A 48 4.66 -5.51 -0.50
CA SER A 48 4.79 -6.15 -1.82
C SER A 48 5.31 -5.14 -2.84
N ASP A 49 5.68 -5.61 -4.02
CA ASP A 49 6.09 -4.70 -5.10
C ASP A 49 4.99 -3.67 -5.41
N ASP A 50 3.72 -4.10 -5.43
CA ASP A 50 2.59 -3.21 -5.65
C ASP A 50 2.50 -2.09 -4.60
N SER A 51 2.62 -2.43 -3.31
CA SER A 51 2.53 -1.45 -2.22
C SER A 51 3.75 -0.53 -2.18
N ARG A 52 4.94 -1.04 -2.53
CA ARG A 52 6.14 -0.21 -2.67
C ARG A 52 6.01 0.79 -3.80
N HIS A 53 5.52 0.38 -4.97
CA HIS A 53 5.24 1.29 -6.09
C HIS A 53 4.20 2.35 -5.70
N PHE A 54 3.17 1.97 -4.94
CA PHE A 54 2.17 2.91 -4.48
C PHE A 54 2.78 3.94 -3.51
N LEU A 55 3.55 3.48 -2.52
CA LEU A 55 4.25 4.37 -1.58
C LEU A 55 5.21 5.33 -2.30
N THR A 56 6.03 4.82 -3.21
CA THR A 56 6.94 5.64 -4.02
C THR A 56 6.19 6.70 -4.83
N SER A 57 5.04 6.34 -5.39
CA SER A 57 4.18 7.25 -6.13
C SER A 57 3.62 8.36 -5.24
N LEU A 58 3.14 8.02 -4.03
CA LEU A 58 2.66 9.01 -3.08
C LEU A 58 3.76 9.97 -2.62
N ILE A 59 4.98 9.46 -2.42
CA ILE A 59 6.15 10.29 -2.10
C ILE A 59 6.48 11.23 -3.26
N ALA A 60 6.45 10.73 -4.50
CA ALA A 60 6.66 11.55 -5.69
C ALA A 60 5.61 12.68 -5.82
N LEU A 61 4.37 12.41 -5.42
CA LEU A 61 3.27 13.39 -5.35
C LEU A 61 3.41 14.38 -4.19
N GLY A 62 4.43 14.22 -3.33
CA GLY A 62 4.76 15.17 -2.27
C GLY A 62 4.12 14.86 -0.92
N TYR A 63 3.52 13.69 -0.73
CA TYR A 63 3.05 13.27 0.59
C TYR A 63 4.23 13.01 1.53
N VAL A 64 4.08 13.42 2.80
CA VAL A 64 5.04 13.12 3.84
C VAL A 64 4.70 11.73 4.39
N ILE A 65 5.62 10.79 4.22
CA ILE A 65 5.41 9.38 4.57
C ILE A 65 6.63 8.86 5.30
N GLU A 66 6.42 8.20 6.43
CA GLU A 66 7.42 7.41 7.13
C GLU A 66 7.13 5.93 6.90
N VAL A 67 8.13 5.18 6.46
CA VAL A 67 8.01 3.74 6.16
C VAL A 67 8.93 2.95 7.08
N ASN A 68 8.37 2.00 7.82
CA ASN A 68 9.14 1.04 8.61
C ASN A 68 8.74 -0.39 8.21
N GLU A 69 9.59 -1.00 7.38
CA GLU A 69 9.35 -2.37 6.91
C GLU A 69 9.63 -3.43 7.99
N VAL A 70 10.50 -3.13 8.96
CA VAL A 70 10.83 -4.05 10.05
C VAL A 70 9.64 -4.22 10.99
N ASP A 71 9.06 -3.12 11.44
CA ASP A 71 7.91 -3.09 12.33
C ASP A 71 6.57 -3.10 11.57
N LYS A 72 6.64 -3.18 10.23
CA LYS A 72 5.49 -3.29 9.32
C LYS A 72 4.46 -2.16 9.52
N TYR A 73 4.92 -0.91 9.64
CA TYR A 73 4.03 0.23 9.67
C TYR A 73 4.38 1.29 8.64
N VAL A 74 3.38 2.08 8.30
CA VAL A 74 3.51 3.28 7.47
C VAL A 74 2.73 4.40 8.12
N LEU A 75 3.36 5.55 8.29
CA LEU A 75 2.72 6.77 8.75
C LEU A 75 2.58 7.72 7.57
N ILE A 76 1.40 8.23 7.33
CA ILE A 76 1.09 9.13 6.20
C ILE A 76 0.41 10.39 6.75
N HIS A 77 0.90 11.55 6.32
CA HIS A 77 0.21 12.82 6.53
C HIS A 77 -0.74 13.07 5.36
N GLY A 78 -2.00 12.74 5.52
CA GLY A 78 -3.05 12.96 4.53
C GLY A 78 -3.30 14.43 4.26
N LYS A 79 -3.76 14.77 3.06
CA LYS A 79 -4.00 16.14 2.59
C LYS A 79 -5.42 16.36 2.08
N GLY A 80 -6.34 15.48 2.48
CA GLY A 80 -7.70 15.54 2.00
C GLY A 80 -7.78 15.37 0.48
N ARG A 81 -8.51 16.23 -0.18
CA ARG A 81 -8.64 16.22 -1.65
C ARG A 81 -7.50 16.92 -2.38
N GLN A 82 -6.49 17.41 -1.66
CA GLN A 82 -5.39 18.16 -2.24
C GLN A 82 -4.21 17.23 -2.52
N ILE A 83 -3.77 17.20 -3.76
CA ILE A 83 -2.50 16.56 -4.13
C ILE A 83 -1.39 17.58 -3.85
N PRO A 84 -0.37 17.26 -3.01
CA PRO A 84 0.63 18.25 -2.59
C PRO A 84 1.40 18.89 -3.75
N LYS A 85 1.81 18.09 -4.73
CA LYS A 85 2.46 18.59 -5.95
C LYS A 85 1.47 18.64 -7.10
N LYS A 86 1.58 19.66 -7.94
CA LYS A 86 0.77 19.82 -9.15
C LYS A 86 1.41 19.22 -10.40
N GLU A 87 2.66 18.82 -10.29
CA GLU A 87 3.41 18.18 -11.38
C GLU A 87 4.27 17.06 -10.80
N ALA A 88 4.15 15.88 -11.35
CA ALA A 88 4.98 14.74 -11.00
C ALA A 88 4.99 13.68 -12.11
N ALA A 89 6.13 13.02 -12.27
CA ALA A 89 6.23 11.79 -13.06
C ALA A 89 6.14 10.59 -12.10
N ILE A 90 5.25 9.67 -12.39
CA ILE A 90 4.96 8.51 -11.54
C ILE A 90 5.20 7.24 -12.33
N ASP A 91 6.02 6.36 -11.77
CA ASP A 91 6.21 5.01 -12.29
C ASP A 91 5.55 4.00 -11.34
N VAL A 92 4.53 3.34 -11.81
CA VAL A 92 3.81 2.30 -11.07
C VAL A 92 4.30 0.89 -11.42
N GLY A 93 5.29 0.77 -12.31
CA GLY A 93 5.79 -0.53 -12.78
C GLY A 93 4.65 -1.40 -13.30
N SER A 94 4.56 -2.64 -12.82
CA SER A 94 3.49 -3.58 -13.13
C SER A 94 2.33 -3.57 -12.12
N ALA A 95 2.30 -2.61 -11.19
CA ALA A 95 1.32 -2.53 -10.09
C ALA A 95 -0.05 -2.01 -10.58
N GLY A 96 -0.85 -2.89 -11.18
CA GLY A 96 -2.15 -2.53 -11.78
C GLY A 96 -3.15 -1.90 -10.80
N THR A 97 -3.16 -2.32 -9.53
CA THR A 97 -4.02 -1.73 -8.50
C THR A 97 -3.59 -0.32 -8.17
N ALA A 98 -2.28 -0.08 -8.01
CA ALA A 98 -1.73 1.26 -7.77
C ALA A 98 -2.05 2.19 -8.94
N ALA A 99 -1.86 1.73 -10.19
CA ALA A 99 -2.17 2.51 -11.38
C ALA A 99 -3.64 2.97 -11.42
N ARG A 100 -4.57 2.05 -11.16
CA ARG A 100 -6.01 2.37 -11.16
C ARG A 100 -6.39 3.35 -10.05
N PHE A 101 -5.89 3.14 -8.83
CA PHE A 101 -6.19 4.01 -7.70
C PHE A 101 -5.59 5.39 -7.87
N LEU A 102 -4.35 5.49 -8.34
CA LEU A 102 -3.71 6.77 -8.62
C LEU A 102 -4.40 7.51 -9.75
N THR A 103 -4.81 6.86 -10.83
CA THR A 103 -5.56 7.49 -11.90
C THR A 103 -6.84 8.16 -11.38
N ALA A 104 -7.61 7.46 -10.54
CA ALA A 104 -8.82 8.02 -9.94
C ALA A 104 -8.51 9.15 -8.95
N MET A 105 -7.47 9.00 -8.13
CA MET A 105 -7.04 10.00 -7.15
C MET A 105 -6.54 11.28 -7.82
N LEU A 106 -5.72 11.16 -8.87
CA LEU A 106 -5.14 12.28 -9.58
C LEU A 106 -6.19 13.09 -10.35
N ALA A 107 -7.31 12.46 -10.73
CA ALA A 107 -8.46 13.15 -11.32
C ALA A 107 -9.13 14.17 -10.37
N LEU A 108 -8.81 14.14 -9.07
CA LEU A 108 -9.25 15.15 -8.09
C LEU A 108 -8.45 16.46 -8.18
N SER A 109 -7.36 16.46 -8.92
CA SER A 109 -6.45 17.61 -9.06
C SER A 109 -6.46 18.13 -10.50
N ASP A 110 -6.15 19.39 -10.63
CA ASP A 110 -5.89 20.09 -11.91
C ASP A 110 -4.41 20.04 -12.32
N GLY A 111 -3.62 19.18 -11.68
CA GLY A 111 -2.19 19.01 -11.98
C GLY A 111 -1.90 18.19 -13.24
N ALA A 112 -0.63 18.10 -13.59
CA ALA A 112 -0.08 17.29 -14.69
C ALA A 112 0.74 16.12 -14.12
N TYR A 113 0.35 14.88 -14.43
CA TYR A 113 0.94 13.67 -13.87
C TYR A 113 1.18 12.59 -14.92
#